data_e06d8b964ba9ce79141fe6bb6cf672f0
#
_entry.id   e06d8b964ba9ce79141fe6bb6cf672f0
#
_cell.length_a   1.000
_cell.length_b   1.000
_cell.length_c   1.000
_cell.angle_alpha   90.00
_cell.angle_beta   90.00
_cell.angle_gamma   90.00
#
_symmetry.space_group_name_H-M   'P 1'
#
loop_
_entity.id
_entity.type
_entity.pdbx_description
1 polymer ?
#
loop_
_entity_poly.entity_id
_entity_poly.type
_entity_poly.pdbx_seq_one_letter_code
_entity_poly.pdbx_strand_id
1 'polypeptide(L)'
;MVEKQVEVLLKTGLQARPAALFVQEANRFSSDIYLEKDGKKVNAKSIMGLMSLAVSSGSVITLIADGSDEKEALEALTKYVQREE
;
A
#
# COMPACT_ATOMS: atom_id res chain seq x y z
N MET A 1 12.47 -10.13 -3.47
CA MET A 1 11.07 -9.83 -3.06
C MET A 1 10.98 -9.78 -1.56
N VAL A 2 10.37 -8.72 -1.04
CA VAL A 2 10.13 -8.57 0.40
C VAL A 2 8.65 -8.30 0.61
N GLU A 3 8.14 -8.71 1.78
CA GLU A 3 6.74 -8.45 2.13
C GLU A 3 6.61 -8.18 3.61
N LYS A 4 5.56 -7.46 3.97
CA LYS A 4 5.28 -7.12 5.36
C LYS A 4 3.79 -6.94 5.57
N GLN A 5 3.28 -7.54 6.64
CA GLN A 5 1.90 -7.36 7.04
C GLN A 5 1.81 -6.14 7.94
N VAL A 6 0.91 -5.22 7.62
CA VAL A 6 0.77 -3.97 8.36
C VAL A 6 -0.69 -3.63 8.60
N GLU A 7 -0.95 -2.90 9.67
CA GLU A 7 -2.28 -2.39 9.95
C GLU A 7 -2.39 -0.96 9.43
N VAL A 8 -3.49 -0.66 8.72
CA VAL A 8 -3.73 0.67 8.17
C VAL A 8 -4.30 1.54 9.28
N LEU A 9 -3.60 2.64 9.58
CA LEU A 9 -4.01 3.57 10.65
C LEU A 9 -4.53 4.90 10.10
N LEU A 10 -4.56 5.07 8.78
CA LEU A 10 -5.17 6.25 8.15
C LEU A 10 -6.65 6.29 8.49
N LYS A 11 -7.16 7.45 8.91
CA LYS A 11 -8.55 7.58 9.35
C LYS A 11 -9.56 7.07 8.33
N THR A 12 -9.35 7.39 7.07
CA THR A 12 -10.26 7.02 6.00
C THR A 12 -9.81 5.78 5.23
N GLY A 13 -8.71 5.14 5.67
CA GLY A 13 -8.14 4.01 4.95
C GLY A 13 -7.59 4.44 3.60
N LEU A 14 -7.62 3.54 2.63
CA LEU A 14 -7.11 3.80 1.28
C LEU A 14 -8.27 4.06 0.32
N GLN A 15 -9.01 5.14 0.56
CA GLN A 15 -10.09 5.58 -0.31
C GLN A 15 -9.70 6.88 -0.99
N ALA A 16 -10.24 7.12 -2.16
CA ALA A 16 -10.12 8.39 -2.89
C ALA A 16 -8.73 9.04 -2.76
N ARG A 17 -8.63 10.16 -2.00
CA ARG A 17 -7.40 10.93 -1.90
C ARG A 17 -6.24 10.14 -1.27
N PRO A 18 -6.42 9.42 -0.16
CA PRO A 18 -5.32 8.60 0.36
C PRO A 18 -4.83 7.55 -0.62
N ALA A 19 -5.72 6.94 -1.41
CA ALA A 19 -5.31 5.97 -2.41
C ALA A 19 -4.48 6.64 -3.51
N ALA A 20 -4.88 7.83 -3.96
CA ALA A 20 -4.12 8.57 -4.97
C ALA A 20 -2.72 8.93 -4.45
N LEU A 21 -2.62 9.39 -3.21
CA LEU A 21 -1.33 9.74 -2.61
C LEU A 21 -0.47 8.49 -2.41
N PHE A 22 -1.08 7.37 -2.05
CA PHE A 22 -0.36 6.11 -1.92
C PHE A 22 0.25 5.70 -3.27
N VAL A 23 -0.51 5.82 -4.35
CA VAL A 23 -0.02 5.51 -5.69
C VAL A 23 1.14 6.43 -6.08
N GLN A 24 1.05 7.73 -5.76
CA GLN A 24 2.14 8.65 -6.02
C GLN A 24 3.41 8.25 -5.28
N GLU A 25 3.26 7.83 -4.03
CA GLU A 25 4.41 7.39 -3.25
C GLU A 25 4.98 6.09 -3.83
N ALA A 26 4.12 5.14 -4.20
CA ALA A 26 4.57 3.87 -4.79
C ALA A 26 5.29 4.09 -6.12
N ASN A 27 4.86 5.07 -6.90
CA ASN A 27 5.48 5.36 -8.20
C ASN A 27 6.87 5.97 -8.09
N ARG A 28 7.30 6.39 -6.90
CA ARG A 28 8.66 6.87 -6.71
C ARG A 28 9.69 5.75 -6.80
N PHE A 29 9.24 4.51 -6.66
CA PHE A 29 10.12 3.35 -6.64
C PHE A 29 10.00 2.56 -7.93
N SER A 30 11.11 1.96 -8.37
CA SER A 30 11.12 1.16 -9.59
C SER A 30 10.62 -0.27 -9.34
N SER A 31 10.59 -0.72 -8.09
CA SER A 31 10.11 -2.05 -7.75
C SER A 31 8.66 -2.24 -8.12
N ASP A 32 8.29 -3.47 -8.44
CA ASP A 32 6.89 -3.86 -8.54
C ASP A 32 6.33 -3.93 -7.13
N ILE A 33 5.18 -3.29 -6.92
CA ILE A 33 4.58 -3.20 -5.58
C ILE A 33 3.16 -3.70 -5.64
N TYR A 34 2.80 -4.57 -4.70
CA TYR A 34 1.47 -5.15 -4.61
C TYR A 34 0.93 -4.97 -3.21
N LEU A 35 -0.38 -4.92 -3.12
CA LEU A 35 -1.08 -4.89 -1.85
C LEU A 35 -2.10 -6.00 -1.83
N GLU A 36 -2.09 -6.78 -0.75
CA GLU A 36 -2.98 -7.92 -0.62
C GLU A 36 -3.85 -7.76 0.61
N LYS A 37 -5.14 -8.05 0.45
CA LYS A 37 -6.11 -8.04 1.54
C LYS A 37 -7.10 -9.17 1.32
N ASP A 38 -7.29 -10.00 2.33
CA ASP A 38 -8.27 -11.10 2.31
C ASP A 38 -8.08 -12.01 1.09
N GLY A 39 -6.81 -12.29 0.76
CA GLY A 39 -6.48 -13.18 -0.34
C GLY A 39 -6.51 -12.56 -1.72
N LYS A 40 -6.88 -11.29 -1.83
CA LYS A 40 -6.91 -10.58 -3.11
C LYS A 40 -5.72 -9.65 -3.24
N LYS A 41 -4.91 -9.85 -4.27
CA LYS A 41 -3.69 -9.07 -4.51
C LYS A 41 -3.90 -8.14 -5.71
N VAL A 42 -3.54 -6.87 -5.52
CA VAL A 42 -3.66 -5.87 -6.59
C VAL A 42 -2.35 -5.13 -6.76
N ASN A 43 -2.19 -4.47 -7.90
CA ASN A 43 -1.04 -3.63 -8.17
C ASN A 43 -1.19 -2.33 -7.36
N ALA A 44 -0.22 -2.07 -6.47
CA ALA A 44 -0.28 -0.90 -5.59
C ALA A 44 -0.05 0.42 -6.33
N LYS A 45 0.35 0.36 -7.60
CA LYS A 45 0.48 1.56 -8.44
C LYS A 45 -0.78 1.85 -9.24
N SER A 46 -1.88 1.16 -8.91
CA SER A 46 -3.17 1.35 -9.57
C SER A 46 -4.20 1.87 -8.56
N ILE A 47 -4.72 3.08 -8.79
CA ILE A 47 -5.74 3.66 -7.93
C ILE A 47 -6.98 2.77 -7.91
N MET A 48 -7.40 2.29 -9.08
CA MET A 48 -8.60 1.45 -9.16
C MET A 48 -8.40 0.12 -8.45
N GLY A 49 -7.19 -0.45 -8.54
CA GLY A 49 -6.87 -1.67 -7.83
C GLY A 49 -6.98 -1.49 -6.32
N LEU A 50 -6.40 -0.40 -5.80
CA LEU A 50 -6.46 -0.12 -4.37
C LEU A 50 -7.89 0.09 -3.90
N MET A 51 -8.68 0.85 -4.65
CA MET A 51 -10.05 1.15 -4.25
C MET A 51 -10.94 -0.09 -4.30
N SER A 52 -10.62 -1.05 -5.17
CA SER A 52 -11.41 -2.28 -5.27
C SER A 52 -11.29 -3.16 -4.02
N LEU A 53 -10.25 -2.97 -3.21
CA LEU A 53 -10.05 -3.77 -1.99
C LEU A 53 -10.82 -3.22 -0.80
N ALA A 54 -11.36 -2.02 -0.89
CA ALA A 54 -12.12 -1.39 0.20
C ALA A 54 -11.33 -1.40 1.52
N VAL A 55 -10.08 -0.94 1.46
CA VAL A 55 -9.23 -0.89 2.65
C VAL A 55 -9.67 0.23 3.56
N SER A 56 -10.09 -0.12 4.78
CA SER A 56 -10.54 0.86 5.78
C SER A 56 -9.53 0.98 6.91
N SER A 57 -9.73 1.99 7.76
CA SER A 57 -8.90 2.14 8.96
C SER A 57 -9.03 0.90 9.82
N GLY A 58 -7.90 0.38 10.29
CA GLY A 58 -7.87 -0.84 11.07
C GLY A 58 -7.70 -2.11 10.25
N SER A 59 -7.81 -2.03 8.93
CA SER A 59 -7.58 -3.20 8.06
C SER A 59 -6.13 -3.65 8.15
N VAL A 60 -5.92 -4.97 8.13
CA VAL A 60 -4.59 -5.55 8.04
C VAL A 60 -4.34 -5.93 6.58
N ILE A 61 -3.25 -5.42 6.03
CA ILE A 61 -2.89 -5.66 4.64
C ILE A 61 -1.47 -6.21 4.56
N THR A 62 -1.13 -6.84 3.45
CA THR A 62 0.23 -7.28 3.17
C THR A 62 0.78 -6.42 2.04
N LEU A 63 1.90 -5.75 2.29
CA LEU A 63 2.62 -5.00 1.27
C LEU A 63 3.75 -5.86 0.72
N ILE A 64 3.86 -5.95 -0.60
CA ILE A 64 4.85 -6.77 -1.27
C ILE A 64 5.61 -5.88 -2.24
N ALA A 65 6.94 -5.94 -2.21
CA ALA A 65 7.77 -5.18 -3.13
C ALA A 65 8.84 -6.10 -3.73
N ASP A 66 9.09 -5.96 -5.02
CA ASP A 66 10.04 -6.80 -5.74
C ASP A 66 10.82 -5.95 -6.74
N GLY A 67 12.10 -5.72 -6.45
CA GLY A 67 12.95 -4.92 -7.31
C GLY A 67 14.18 -4.41 -6.57
N SER A 68 14.95 -3.55 -7.26
CA SER A 68 16.23 -3.07 -6.73
C SER A 68 16.06 -2.19 -5.48
N ASP A 69 14.95 -1.46 -5.37
CA ASP A 69 14.67 -0.58 -4.22
C ASP A 69 13.54 -1.12 -3.36
N GLU A 70 13.36 -2.43 -3.34
CA GLU A 70 12.21 -3.06 -2.67
C GLU A 70 12.16 -2.75 -1.17
N LYS A 71 13.29 -2.68 -0.49
CA LYS A 71 13.30 -2.41 0.95
C LYS A 71 12.89 -0.98 1.26
N GLU A 72 13.41 -0.03 0.51
CA GLU A 72 13.06 1.38 0.67
C GLU A 72 11.58 1.60 0.35
N ALA A 73 11.08 0.95 -0.69
CA ALA A 73 9.69 1.06 -1.07
C ALA A 73 8.78 0.53 0.04
N LEU A 74 9.09 -0.64 0.58
CA LEU A 74 8.28 -1.25 1.63
C LEU A 74 8.26 -0.38 2.87
N GLU A 75 9.41 0.16 3.26
CA GLU A 75 9.51 1.02 4.43
C GLU A 75 8.69 2.31 4.25
N ALA A 76 8.82 2.97 3.10
CA ALA A 76 8.11 4.21 2.85
C ALA A 76 6.60 4.01 2.85
N LEU A 77 6.13 2.94 2.21
CA LEU A 77 4.70 2.67 2.14
C LEU A 77 4.12 2.22 3.48
N THR A 78 4.90 1.47 4.26
CA THR A 78 4.50 1.10 5.62
C THR A 78 4.29 2.36 6.46
N LYS A 79 5.23 3.29 6.41
CA LYS A 79 5.10 4.56 7.15
C LYS A 79 3.88 5.34 6.69
N TYR A 80 3.61 5.33 5.39
CA TYR A 80 2.47 6.08 4.87
C TYR A 80 1.15 5.57 5.44
N VAL A 81 0.93 4.26 5.41
CA VAL A 81 -0.36 3.72 5.85
C VAL A 81 -0.51 3.70 7.37
N GLN A 82 0.59 3.86 8.10
CA GLN A 82 0.54 3.87 9.57
C GLN A 82 0.51 5.27 10.16
N ARG A 83 0.29 6.29 9.33
CA ARG A 83 0.08 7.65 9.83
C ARG A 83 -1.24 7.73 10.58
N GLU A 84 -1.17 8.32 11.76
CA GLU A 84 -2.36 8.67 12.52
C GLU A 84 -2.68 10.13 12.24
N GLU A 85 -3.77 10.39 11.60
CA GLU A 85 -4.17 11.75 11.25
C GLU A 85 -5.31 12.25 12.12
#